data_17eb5bb44addac1db7aa272f5249d802
#
_entry.id   17eb5bb44addac1db7aa272f5249d802
#
_cell.length_a   1.000
_cell.length_b   1.000
_cell.length_c   1.000
_cell.angle_alpha   90.00
_cell.angle_beta   90.00
_cell.angle_gamma   90.00
#
_symmetry.space_group_name_H-M   'P 1'
#
loop_
_entity.id
_entity.type
_entity.pdbx_description
1 polymer ?
#
loop_
_entity_poly.entity_id
_entity_poly.type
_entity_poly.pdbx_seq_one_letter_code
_entity_poly.pdbx_strand_id
1 'polypeptide(L)'
;MQNRIGSCKRKTKETDIELTINLDGQGKNQIDTGIPFFDHMLDGFARHGLFDLNVKVRGDLEVDSHHTIEDTGIVLGQAIAQALGDKAGIKRYGYFVLPMDEVLALGAVDLSGRPYLNFQADFTVPVLGTMNTEMVREFFYAVSYSAAMNLHLKILDAGNNHHMAEALFKAFGKALDMAVSEEPRIKEVWSTKGSL
;
A
#
# COMPACT_ATOMS: atom_id res chain seq x y z
N MET A 1 9.81 5.33 -21.93
CA MET A 1 9.03 6.06 -20.91
C MET A 1 9.94 6.32 -19.72
N GLN A 2 9.80 7.47 -19.06
CA GLN A 2 10.56 7.75 -17.85
C GLN A 2 9.87 7.00 -16.70
N ASN A 3 10.62 6.22 -15.91
CA ASN A 3 10.06 5.49 -14.77
C ASN A 3 9.48 6.47 -13.73
N ARG A 4 8.27 6.19 -13.25
CA ARG A 4 7.62 6.97 -12.20
C ARG A 4 8.11 6.49 -10.85
N ILE A 5 9.12 7.19 -10.32
CA ILE A 5 9.81 6.83 -9.07
C ILE A 5 9.50 7.86 -8.00
N GLY A 6 9.10 7.40 -6.83
CA GLY A 6 8.98 8.20 -5.61
C GLY A 6 9.99 7.73 -4.57
N SER A 7 10.69 8.68 -3.95
CA SER A 7 11.67 8.41 -2.89
C SER A 7 11.45 9.36 -1.73
N CYS A 8 11.23 8.80 -0.55
CA CYS A 8 10.97 9.57 0.65
C CYS A 8 11.85 9.09 1.80
N LYS A 9 12.29 10.04 2.61
CA LYS A 9 12.99 9.78 3.88
C LYS A 9 12.26 10.51 5.00
N ARG A 10 12.07 9.82 6.12
CA ARG A 10 11.45 10.38 7.32
C ARG A 10 12.22 9.94 8.54
N LYS A 11 12.60 10.91 9.36
CA LYS A 11 13.28 10.66 10.62
C LYS A 11 12.57 11.39 11.76
N THR A 12 12.22 10.64 12.79
CA THR A 12 11.66 11.12 14.04
C THR A 12 12.57 10.72 15.21
N LYS A 13 12.06 10.79 16.43
CA LYS A 13 12.73 10.20 17.59
C LYS A 13 12.46 8.69 17.70
N GLU A 14 11.41 8.21 17.03
CA GLU A 14 10.87 6.85 17.12
C GLU A 14 11.28 6.00 15.92
N THR A 15 11.41 6.62 14.73
CA THR A 15 11.69 5.90 13.49
C THR A 15 12.70 6.63 12.60
N ASP A 16 13.46 5.86 11.81
CA ASP A 16 14.32 6.35 10.71
C ASP A 16 14.03 5.50 9.48
N ILE A 17 13.42 6.09 8.46
CA ILE A 17 12.84 5.39 7.30
C ILE A 17 13.41 5.96 6.01
N GLU A 18 13.88 5.06 5.14
CA GLU A 18 14.19 5.33 3.74
C GLU A 18 13.35 4.41 2.87
N LEU A 19 12.58 4.98 1.94
CA LEU A 19 11.71 4.21 1.05
C LEU A 19 11.77 4.77 -0.37
N THR A 20 11.87 3.86 -1.34
CA THR A 20 11.77 4.17 -2.77
C THR A 20 10.80 3.18 -3.43
N ILE A 21 9.86 3.69 -4.22
CA ILE A 21 8.96 2.89 -5.05
C ILE A 21 9.08 3.32 -6.52
N ASN A 22 9.15 2.34 -7.41
CA ASN A 22 8.99 2.53 -8.86
C ASN A 22 7.65 1.91 -9.28
N LEU A 23 6.72 2.74 -9.75
CA LEU A 23 5.39 2.29 -10.20
C LEU A 23 5.44 1.54 -11.54
N ASP A 24 6.51 1.69 -12.32
CA ASP A 24 6.76 1.03 -13.59
C ASP A 24 7.80 -0.11 -13.45
N GLY A 25 7.76 -0.79 -12.30
CA GLY A 25 8.71 -1.82 -11.92
C GLY A 25 8.42 -3.21 -12.48
N GLN A 26 9.07 -4.21 -11.89
CA GLN A 26 8.95 -5.63 -12.23
C GLN A 26 8.66 -6.49 -10.98
N GLY A 27 8.34 -5.89 -9.85
CA GLY A 27 8.12 -6.56 -8.57
C GLY A 27 9.43 -6.97 -7.87
N LYS A 28 10.52 -6.25 -8.12
CA LYS A 28 11.78 -6.44 -7.41
C LYS A 28 11.75 -5.65 -6.10
N ASN A 29 12.20 -6.26 -5.01
CA ASN A 29 12.17 -5.56 -3.73
C ASN A 29 13.36 -5.88 -2.84
N GLN A 30 13.66 -4.95 -1.93
CA GLN A 30 14.54 -5.11 -0.78
C GLN A 30 13.84 -4.45 0.41
N ILE A 31 13.42 -5.25 1.38
CA ILE A 31 12.59 -4.80 2.50
C ILE A 31 13.24 -5.24 3.80
N ASP A 32 13.46 -4.31 4.70
CA ASP A 32 14.01 -4.52 6.04
C ASP A 32 13.35 -3.53 7.02
N THR A 33 12.25 -3.94 7.65
CA THR A 33 11.54 -3.15 8.66
C THR A 33 11.85 -3.60 10.08
N GLY A 34 12.54 -4.73 10.25
CA GLY A 34 12.75 -5.38 11.54
C GLY A 34 11.53 -6.21 12.02
N ILE A 35 10.44 -6.26 11.25
CA ILE A 35 9.22 -7.03 11.54
C ILE A 35 9.01 -8.03 10.39
N PRO A 36 9.44 -9.31 10.52
CA PRO A 36 9.47 -10.26 9.42
C PRO A 36 8.11 -10.50 8.74
N PHE A 37 7.01 -10.50 9.52
CA PHE A 37 5.68 -10.65 8.95
C PHE A 37 5.28 -9.44 8.11
N PHE A 38 5.63 -8.23 8.54
CA PHE A 38 5.36 -7.01 7.78
C PHE A 38 6.22 -6.93 6.51
N ASP A 39 7.49 -7.36 6.57
CA ASP A 39 8.35 -7.48 5.40
C ASP A 39 7.72 -8.40 4.34
N HIS A 40 7.16 -9.55 4.78
CA HIS A 40 6.44 -10.47 3.91
C HIS A 40 5.17 -9.84 3.29
N MET A 41 4.43 -9.04 4.06
CA MET A 41 3.26 -8.32 3.54
C MET A 41 3.62 -7.30 2.46
N LEU A 42 4.68 -6.51 2.69
CA LEU A 42 5.19 -5.53 1.73
C LEU A 42 5.78 -6.21 0.47
N ASP A 43 6.43 -7.38 0.62
CA ASP A 43 6.86 -8.20 -0.53
C ASP A 43 5.65 -8.63 -1.37
N GLY A 44 4.60 -9.14 -0.74
CA GLY A 44 3.34 -9.49 -1.40
C GLY A 44 2.73 -8.31 -2.17
N PHE A 45 2.68 -7.13 -1.56
CA PHE A 45 2.22 -5.89 -2.21
C PHE A 45 3.07 -5.55 -3.44
N ALA A 46 4.39 -5.47 -3.28
CA ALA A 46 5.31 -5.07 -4.34
C ALA A 46 5.32 -6.07 -5.51
N ARG A 47 5.42 -7.36 -5.19
CA ARG A 47 5.49 -8.43 -6.18
C ARG A 47 4.23 -8.53 -7.03
N HIS A 48 3.06 -8.51 -6.41
CA HIS A 48 1.79 -8.64 -7.11
C HIS A 48 1.33 -7.35 -7.78
N GLY A 49 1.76 -6.18 -7.28
CA GLY A 49 1.58 -4.89 -7.93
C GLY A 49 2.60 -4.59 -9.04
N LEU A 50 3.62 -5.47 -9.23
CA LEU A 50 4.75 -5.25 -10.16
C LEU A 50 5.56 -3.98 -9.86
N PHE A 51 5.51 -3.48 -8.63
CA PHE A 51 6.30 -2.34 -8.17
C PHE A 51 7.70 -2.78 -7.78
N ASP A 52 8.73 -2.00 -8.13
CA ASP A 52 10.02 -2.18 -7.48
C ASP A 52 10.02 -1.37 -6.18
N LEU A 53 10.33 -2.02 -5.06
CA LEU A 53 10.19 -1.44 -3.72
C LEU A 53 11.45 -1.66 -2.88
N ASN A 54 12.06 -0.56 -2.43
CA ASN A 54 13.14 -0.60 -1.44
C ASN A 54 12.67 0.07 -0.17
N VAL A 55 12.75 -0.64 0.96
CA VAL A 55 12.32 -0.17 2.28
C VAL A 55 13.40 -0.51 3.30
N LYS A 56 13.86 0.50 4.01
CA LYS A 56 14.73 0.33 5.16
C LYS A 56 14.18 1.14 6.32
N VAL A 57 13.89 0.45 7.43
CA VAL A 57 13.33 1.07 8.63
C VAL A 57 14.17 0.70 9.84
N ARG A 58 14.36 1.65 10.72
CA ARG A 58 14.84 1.47 12.09
C ARG A 58 13.85 2.15 13.01
N GLY A 59 13.06 1.38 13.72
CA GLY A 59 12.05 1.84 14.66
C GLY A 59 12.33 1.35 16.08
N ASP A 60 11.59 1.90 17.03
CA ASP A 60 11.64 1.60 18.46
C ASP A 60 10.83 0.34 18.82
N LEU A 61 11.20 -0.79 18.18
CA LEU A 61 10.50 -2.08 18.34
C LEU A 61 10.48 -2.62 19.77
N GLU A 62 11.32 -2.09 20.66
CA GLU A 62 11.28 -2.35 22.09
C GLU A 62 10.02 -1.79 22.77
N VAL A 63 9.36 -0.80 22.15
CA VAL A 63 8.04 -0.31 22.57
C VAL A 63 6.97 -1.25 22.05
N ASP A 64 6.76 -1.26 20.73
CA ASP A 64 5.94 -2.20 19.98
C ASP A 64 6.16 -2.02 18.45
N SER A 65 5.27 -2.57 17.63
CA SER A 65 5.34 -2.45 16.18
C SER A 65 4.63 -1.21 15.62
N HIS A 66 3.94 -0.41 16.43
CA HIS A 66 3.01 0.64 15.99
C HIS A 66 3.73 1.71 15.16
N HIS A 67 4.68 2.42 15.78
CA HIS A 67 5.38 3.53 15.12
C HIS A 67 6.08 3.09 13.83
N THR A 68 6.70 1.91 13.84
CA THR A 68 7.38 1.34 12.67
C THR A 68 6.41 1.14 11.50
N ILE A 69 5.23 0.56 11.75
CA ILE A 69 4.28 0.21 10.71
C ILE A 69 3.52 1.44 10.21
N GLU A 70 3.02 2.28 11.11
CA GLU A 70 2.30 3.51 10.76
C GLU A 70 3.19 4.45 9.95
N ASP A 71 4.39 4.75 10.44
CA ASP A 71 5.35 5.65 9.78
C ASP A 71 5.80 5.11 8.42
N THR A 72 5.96 3.78 8.27
CA THR A 72 6.21 3.15 6.97
C THR A 72 5.04 3.38 6.01
N GLY A 73 3.81 3.28 6.48
CA GLY A 73 2.61 3.60 5.72
C GLY A 73 2.56 5.06 5.26
N ILE A 74 2.91 5.99 6.14
CA ILE A 74 3.02 7.42 5.81
C ILE A 74 4.04 7.64 4.67
N VAL A 75 5.24 7.08 4.82
CA VAL A 75 6.33 7.26 3.85
C VAL A 75 6.00 6.60 2.52
N LEU A 76 5.38 5.40 2.52
CA LEU A 76 4.92 4.74 1.30
C LEU A 76 3.86 5.58 0.58
N GLY A 77 2.88 6.12 1.31
CA GLY A 77 1.85 6.97 0.73
C GLY A 77 2.43 8.23 0.08
N GLN A 78 3.39 8.89 0.75
CA GLN A 78 4.11 10.05 0.21
C GLN A 78 4.92 9.69 -1.04
N ALA A 79 5.61 8.56 -1.05
CA ALA A 79 6.39 8.10 -2.19
C ALA A 79 5.49 7.76 -3.40
N ILE A 80 4.32 7.12 -3.16
CA ILE A 80 3.31 6.90 -4.21
C ILE A 80 2.83 8.24 -4.78
N ALA A 81 2.47 9.20 -3.94
CA ALA A 81 2.02 10.53 -4.38
C ALA A 81 3.10 11.24 -5.20
N GLN A 82 4.36 11.18 -4.78
CA GLN A 82 5.49 11.75 -5.52
C GLN A 82 5.67 11.08 -6.88
N ALA A 83 5.60 9.75 -6.97
CA ALA A 83 5.74 9.01 -8.21
C ALA A 83 4.61 9.30 -9.21
N LEU A 84 3.39 9.54 -8.72
CA LEU A 84 2.21 9.85 -9.52
C LEU A 84 2.24 11.26 -10.13
N GLY A 85 2.94 12.21 -9.50
CA GLY A 85 2.97 13.58 -9.97
C GLY A 85 1.58 14.19 -10.11
N ASP A 86 1.27 14.73 -11.29
CA ASP A 86 -0.01 15.38 -11.60
C ASP A 86 -1.16 14.41 -11.90
N LYS A 87 -0.88 13.10 -11.94
CA LYS A 87 -1.85 12.02 -12.24
C LYS A 87 -2.48 12.12 -13.64
N ALA A 88 -1.85 12.81 -14.58
CA ALA A 88 -2.33 12.85 -15.95
C ALA A 88 -2.10 11.51 -16.67
N GLY A 89 -3.01 11.14 -17.57
CA GLY A 89 -2.87 9.96 -18.43
C GLY A 89 -3.06 8.60 -17.78
N ILE A 90 -3.38 8.52 -16.48
CA ILE A 90 -3.58 7.25 -15.78
C ILE A 90 -5.06 6.84 -15.72
N LYS A 91 -5.32 5.55 -15.48
CA LYS A 91 -6.69 5.03 -15.29
C LYS A 91 -7.39 5.58 -14.05
N ARG A 92 -6.64 6.06 -13.05
CA ARG A 92 -7.13 6.62 -11.79
C ARG A 92 -7.85 5.61 -10.89
N TYR A 93 -8.70 4.75 -11.44
CA TYR A 93 -9.45 3.73 -10.71
C TYR A 93 -8.85 2.36 -10.91
N GLY A 94 -8.75 1.60 -9.84
CA GLY A 94 -8.36 0.19 -9.90
C GLY A 94 -9.10 -0.62 -8.86
N TYR A 95 -9.39 -1.86 -9.17
CA TYR A 95 -9.99 -2.80 -8.25
C TYR A 95 -9.54 -4.21 -8.54
N PHE A 96 -9.53 -5.04 -7.52
CA PHE A 96 -9.22 -6.45 -7.67
C PHE A 96 -9.93 -7.28 -6.61
N VAL A 97 -10.51 -8.40 -7.03
CA VAL A 97 -11.01 -9.44 -6.14
C VAL A 97 -10.01 -10.57 -6.17
N LEU A 98 -9.40 -10.85 -5.03
CA LEU A 98 -8.26 -11.75 -4.90
C LEU A 98 -8.61 -12.95 -4.05
N PRO A 99 -8.62 -14.17 -4.62
CA PRO A 99 -8.72 -15.40 -3.86
C PRO A 99 -7.36 -15.80 -3.29
N MET A 100 -7.34 -16.28 -2.06
CA MET A 100 -6.19 -16.91 -1.42
C MET A 100 -6.68 -18.09 -0.58
N ASP A 101 -6.62 -19.28 -1.18
CA ASP A 101 -7.22 -20.51 -0.67
C ASP A 101 -8.70 -20.27 -0.29
N GLU A 102 -9.05 -20.39 1.00
CA GLU A 102 -10.40 -20.17 1.53
C GLU A 102 -10.79 -18.70 1.68
N VAL A 103 -9.83 -17.78 1.55
CA VAL A 103 -10.06 -16.33 1.72
C VAL A 103 -10.36 -15.67 0.39
N LEU A 104 -11.35 -14.79 0.39
CA LEU A 104 -11.62 -13.89 -0.73
C LEU A 104 -11.54 -12.44 -0.25
N ALA A 105 -10.65 -11.64 -0.84
CA ALA A 105 -10.45 -10.24 -0.52
C ALA A 105 -10.81 -9.33 -1.70
N LEU A 106 -11.28 -8.10 -1.41
CA LEU A 106 -11.49 -7.03 -2.38
C LEU A 106 -10.62 -5.84 -2.02
N GLY A 107 -9.90 -5.31 -3.01
CA GLY A 107 -9.23 -4.02 -2.97
C GLY A 107 -9.78 -3.10 -4.06
N ALA A 108 -10.08 -1.83 -3.73
CA ALA A 108 -10.46 -0.82 -4.70
C ALA A 108 -9.84 0.54 -4.36
N VAL A 109 -9.31 1.21 -5.38
CA VAL A 109 -8.56 2.47 -5.27
C VAL A 109 -9.17 3.52 -6.19
N ASP A 110 -9.32 4.75 -5.69
CA ASP A 110 -9.51 5.98 -6.48
C ASP A 110 -8.43 6.98 -6.10
N LEU A 111 -7.54 7.31 -7.04
CA LEU A 111 -6.45 8.28 -6.87
C LEU A 111 -6.96 9.72 -6.94
N SER A 112 -8.01 10.03 -6.18
CA SER A 112 -8.86 11.21 -6.27
C SER A 112 -8.29 12.48 -5.66
N GLY A 113 -7.12 12.44 -5.00
CA GLY A 113 -6.61 13.58 -4.23
C GLY A 113 -7.33 13.79 -2.88
N ARG A 114 -8.26 12.94 -2.50
CA ARG A 114 -9.03 13.00 -1.24
C ARG A 114 -8.83 11.72 -0.45
N PRO A 115 -8.27 11.81 0.78
CA PRO A 115 -8.01 10.62 1.59
C PRO A 115 -9.32 10.02 2.14
N TYR A 116 -9.42 8.71 2.07
CA TYR A 116 -10.49 7.94 2.71
C TYR A 116 -10.10 6.46 2.80
N LEU A 117 -10.28 5.86 3.96
CA LEU A 117 -10.15 4.41 4.13
C LEU A 117 -11.50 3.79 4.52
N ASN A 118 -11.94 2.78 3.78
CA ASN A 118 -12.97 1.83 4.22
C ASN A 118 -12.29 0.47 4.42
N PHE A 119 -12.14 0.04 5.66
CA PHE A 119 -11.50 -1.22 6.02
C PHE A 119 -12.50 -2.13 6.72
N GLN A 120 -12.72 -3.32 6.16
CA GLN A 120 -13.63 -4.34 6.69
C GLN A 120 -12.93 -5.70 6.69
N ALA A 121 -12.21 -5.99 7.76
CA ALA A 121 -11.56 -7.26 8.02
C ALA A 121 -11.48 -7.46 9.54
N ASP A 122 -12.09 -8.53 10.01
CA ASP A 122 -12.12 -8.89 11.43
C ASP A 122 -11.14 -10.03 11.69
N PHE A 123 -9.97 -9.70 12.23
CA PHE A 123 -8.97 -10.68 12.63
C PHE A 123 -9.38 -11.33 13.96
N THR A 124 -9.27 -12.65 14.03
CA THR A 124 -9.66 -13.44 15.21
C THR A 124 -8.49 -13.73 16.17
N VAL A 125 -7.27 -13.37 15.75
CA VAL A 125 -6.05 -13.46 16.57
C VAL A 125 -5.42 -12.08 16.74
N PRO A 126 -4.83 -11.77 17.90
CA PRO A 126 -4.26 -10.45 18.14
C PRO A 126 -2.92 -10.22 17.44
N VAL A 127 -2.19 -11.29 17.08
CA VAL A 127 -0.81 -11.20 16.59
C VAL A 127 -0.57 -12.20 15.45
N LEU A 128 0.19 -11.78 14.45
CA LEU A 128 0.75 -12.61 13.38
C LEU A 128 2.28 -12.43 13.35
N GLY A 129 3.02 -13.49 13.71
CA GLY A 129 4.45 -13.35 13.98
C GLY A 129 4.70 -12.39 15.16
N THR A 130 5.38 -11.28 14.91
CA THR A 130 5.62 -10.18 15.88
C THR A 130 4.78 -8.93 15.59
N MET A 131 3.85 -9.00 14.65
CA MET A 131 2.99 -7.90 14.23
C MET A 131 1.59 -8.02 14.84
N ASN A 132 1.11 -6.99 15.52
CA ASN A 132 -0.27 -6.91 15.97
C ASN A 132 -1.21 -6.78 14.76
N THR A 133 -2.32 -7.52 14.75
CA THR A 133 -3.27 -7.54 13.61
C THR A 133 -3.99 -6.22 13.40
N GLU A 134 -4.19 -5.41 14.45
CA GLU A 134 -4.72 -4.05 14.35
C GLU A 134 -3.86 -3.14 13.47
N MET A 135 -2.55 -3.41 13.39
CA MET A 135 -1.61 -2.64 12.58
C MET A 135 -1.85 -2.79 11.07
N VAL A 136 -2.56 -3.81 10.62
CA VAL A 136 -2.98 -3.94 9.22
C VAL A 136 -3.86 -2.75 8.82
N ARG A 137 -4.83 -2.39 9.67
CA ARG A 137 -5.71 -1.24 9.43
C ARG A 137 -4.94 0.08 9.51
N GLU A 138 -4.09 0.25 10.52
CA GLU A 138 -3.31 1.48 10.73
C GLU A 138 -2.33 1.73 9.56
N PHE A 139 -1.67 0.70 9.07
CA PHE A 139 -0.84 0.80 7.87
C PHE A 139 -1.64 1.34 6.67
N PHE A 140 -2.77 0.73 6.34
CA PHE A 140 -3.58 1.16 5.20
C PHE A 140 -4.21 2.54 5.40
N TYR A 141 -4.53 2.91 6.65
CA TYR A 141 -4.95 4.27 6.99
C TYR A 141 -3.85 5.27 6.65
N ALA A 142 -2.63 5.04 7.15
CA ALA A 142 -1.48 5.90 6.91
C ALA A 142 -1.17 6.05 5.41
N VAL A 143 -1.19 4.93 4.65
CA VAL A 143 -0.98 4.95 3.19
C VAL A 143 -2.07 5.77 2.49
N SER A 144 -3.35 5.51 2.77
CA SER A 144 -4.47 6.17 2.07
C SER A 144 -4.50 7.67 2.30
N TYR A 145 -4.21 8.11 3.52
CA TYR A 145 -4.17 9.52 3.89
C TYR A 145 -2.94 10.23 3.31
N SER A 146 -1.77 9.61 3.35
CA SER A 146 -0.53 10.22 2.85
C SER A 146 -0.44 10.25 1.32
N ALA A 147 -1.07 9.28 0.64
CA ALA A 147 -1.18 9.28 -0.82
C ALA A 147 -2.38 10.08 -1.34
N ALA A 148 -3.23 10.59 -0.46
CA ALA A 148 -4.49 11.26 -0.78
C ALA A 148 -5.35 10.42 -1.76
N MET A 149 -5.61 9.15 -1.42
CA MET A 149 -6.43 8.24 -2.20
C MET A 149 -7.65 7.75 -1.40
N ASN A 150 -8.73 7.39 -2.09
CA ASN A 150 -9.75 6.54 -1.48
C ASN A 150 -9.31 5.09 -1.62
N LEU A 151 -9.29 4.37 -0.51
CA LEU A 151 -8.94 2.96 -0.44
C LEU A 151 -10.06 2.18 0.25
N HIS A 152 -10.57 1.18 -0.42
CA HIS A 152 -11.53 0.22 0.12
C HIS A 152 -10.88 -1.15 0.16
N LEU A 153 -10.83 -1.75 1.33
CA LEU A 153 -10.31 -3.09 1.57
C LEU A 153 -11.31 -3.89 2.36
N LYS A 154 -11.70 -5.05 1.83
CA LYS A 154 -12.71 -5.92 2.46
C LYS A 154 -12.30 -7.37 2.35
N ILE A 155 -12.52 -8.12 3.41
CA ILE A 155 -12.59 -9.58 3.37
C ILE A 155 -14.04 -9.95 3.06
N LEU A 156 -14.24 -10.62 1.94
CA LEU A 156 -15.54 -11.11 1.48
C LEU A 156 -15.83 -12.50 2.06
N ASP A 157 -14.83 -13.40 2.00
CA ASP A 157 -14.86 -14.70 2.67
C ASP A 157 -13.66 -14.77 3.62
N ALA A 158 -13.92 -14.96 4.89
CA ALA A 158 -12.91 -15.00 5.93
C ALA A 158 -12.36 -16.42 6.16
N GLY A 159 -11.10 -16.51 6.60
CA GLY A 159 -10.44 -17.78 6.90
C GLY A 159 -9.23 -17.59 7.81
N ASN A 160 -8.12 -18.18 7.47
CA ASN A 160 -6.85 -18.04 8.20
C ASN A 160 -6.43 -16.57 8.24
N ASN A 161 -6.07 -16.06 9.41
CA ASN A 161 -5.72 -14.64 9.59
C ASN A 161 -4.49 -14.20 8.79
N HIS A 162 -3.50 -15.09 8.61
CA HIS A 162 -2.35 -14.84 7.74
C HIS A 162 -2.82 -14.66 6.28
N HIS A 163 -3.66 -15.58 5.78
CA HIS A 163 -4.21 -15.50 4.42
C HIS A 163 -5.04 -14.22 4.23
N MET A 164 -5.82 -13.83 5.24
CA MET A 164 -6.59 -12.57 5.21
C MET A 164 -5.68 -11.34 5.07
N ALA A 165 -4.64 -11.24 5.91
CA ALA A 165 -3.70 -10.12 5.84
C ALA A 165 -2.99 -10.09 4.48
N GLU A 166 -2.43 -11.21 4.06
CA GLU A 166 -1.70 -11.31 2.79
C GLU A 166 -2.59 -11.03 1.58
N ALA A 167 -3.84 -11.54 1.58
CA ALA A 167 -4.81 -11.27 0.52
C ALA A 167 -5.13 -9.77 0.39
N LEU A 168 -5.24 -9.03 1.50
CA LEU A 168 -5.46 -7.58 1.50
C LEU A 168 -4.28 -6.82 0.89
N PHE A 169 -3.03 -7.15 1.27
CA PHE A 169 -1.84 -6.52 0.70
C PHE A 169 -1.69 -6.80 -0.80
N LYS A 170 -1.92 -8.03 -1.23
CA LYS A 170 -1.92 -8.40 -2.66
C LYS A 170 -3.05 -7.72 -3.44
N ALA A 171 -4.26 -7.69 -2.89
CA ALA A 171 -5.41 -7.03 -3.52
C ALA A 171 -5.16 -5.52 -3.67
N PHE A 172 -4.58 -4.87 -2.66
CA PHE A 172 -4.15 -3.48 -2.76
C PHE A 172 -3.09 -3.28 -3.85
N GLY A 173 -2.06 -4.14 -3.91
CA GLY A 173 -1.03 -4.08 -4.96
C GLY A 173 -1.64 -4.16 -6.36
N LYS A 174 -2.53 -5.12 -6.59
CA LYS A 174 -3.23 -5.30 -7.88
C LYS A 174 -4.16 -4.14 -8.23
N ALA A 175 -4.91 -3.63 -7.25
CA ALA A 175 -5.80 -2.49 -7.46
C ALA A 175 -5.02 -1.21 -7.77
N LEU A 176 -3.91 -0.98 -7.07
CA LEU A 176 -3.04 0.17 -7.31
C LEU A 176 -2.34 0.07 -8.68
N ASP A 177 -1.82 -1.09 -9.07
CA ASP A 177 -1.22 -1.35 -10.39
C ASP A 177 -2.21 -0.99 -11.52
N MET A 178 -3.47 -1.42 -11.39
CA MET A 178 -4.52 -1.04 -12.33
C MET A 178 -4.75 0.48 -12.34
N ALA A 179 -4.84 1.12 -11.17
CA ALA A 179 -5.15 2.54 -11.05
C ALA A 179 -4.05 3.45 -11.65
N VAL A 180 -2.78 3.07 -11.45
CA VAL A 180 -1.62 3.83 -11.94
C VAL A 180 -1.28 3.54 -13.41
N SER A 181 -1.85 2.48 -14.00
CA SER A 181 -1.61 2.12 -15.40
C SER A 181 -2.01 3.27 -16.34
N GLU A 182 -1.18 3.53 -17.36
CA GLU A 182 -1.48 4.52 -18.39
C GLU A 182 -2.68 4.09 -19.24
N GLU A 183 -3.52 5.06 -19.61
CA GLU A 183 -4.61 4.88 -20.58
C GLU A 183 -4.38 5.83 -21.75
N PRO A 184 -3.99 5.33 -22.93
CA PRO A 184 -3.61 6.17 -24.08
C PRO A 184 -4.69 7.13 -24.56
N ARG A 185 -5.96 6.86 -24.23
CA ARG A 185 -7.10 7.73 -24.58
C ARG A 185 -7.26 8.92 -23.64
N ILE A 186 -6.62 8.88 -22.44
CA ILE A 186 -6.64 9.95 -21.44
C ILE A 186 -5.38 10.80 -21.67
N LYS A 187 -5.54 12.09 -21.98
CA LYS A 187 -4.41 13.01 -22.25
C LYS A 187 -4.14 13.97 -21.10
N GLU A 188 -5.03 14.07 -20.18
CA GLU A 188 -5.02 15.00 -19.05
C GLU A 188 -5.47 14.29 -17.76
N VAL A 189 -5.69 15.02 -16.71
CA VAL A 189 -6.24 14.47 -15.47
C VAL A 189 -7.67 13.96 -15.69
N TRP A 190 -7.93 12.70 -15.43
CA TRP A 190 -9.26 12.10 -15.65
C TRP A 190 -10.26 12.50 -14.56
N SER A 191 -10.72 13.74 -14.65
CA SER A 191 -11.66 14.32 -13.72
C SER A 191 -12.56 15.35 -14.44
N THR A 192 -13.86 15.27 -14.22
CA THR A 192 -14.82 16.28 -14.72
C THR A 192 -14.58 17.68 -14.10
N LYS A 193 -13.77 17.76 -13.02
CA LYS A 193 -13.37 19.01 -12.38
C LYS A 193 -12.09 19.61 -12.98
N GLY A 194 -11.39 18.87 -13.85
CA GLY A 194 -10.10 19.29 -14.40
C GLY A 194 -8.92 19.21 -13.42
N SER A 195 -9.12 18.68 -12.21
CA SER A 195 -8.10 18.52 -11.16
C SER A 195 -8.39 17.33 -10.24
N LEU A 196 -7.35 16.83 -9.56
CA LEU A 196 -7.41 15.79 -8.52
C LEU A 196 -6.61 16.23 -7.30
#